data_85e729b5ee100013500a1110fed39d24
#
_entry.id   85e729b5ee100013500a1110fed39d24
#
_cell.length_a   1.000
_cell.length_b   1.000
_cell.length_c   1.000
_cell.angle_alpha   90.00
_cell.angle_beta   90.00
_cell.angle_gamma   90.00
#
_symmetry.space_group_name_H-M   'P 1'
#
loop_
_entity.id
_entity.type
_entity.pdbx_description
1 polymer ?
#
loop_
_entity_poly.entity_id
_entity_poly.type
_entity_poly.pdbx_seq_one_letter_code
_entity_poly.pdbx_strand_id
1 'polypeptide(L)'
;MKKSRLLRREMFAMINNSKKRGKWRPVFMDFTHFDEKGRALMVDVTEKNETERCAVATGRILVSRRVYEAIEEGTIGKGDVLSVAATAGVMGAKRTSELIPMCHILPLSGCRIQFEMDPEACAVHCYCTVKITGKTGVEMEALTGVSVALLTIYDMCKALDKTMEIGEIYLCRKTGGKSGEIVNDRAALRNNKDLKNLNLW
;
A
#
# COMPACT_ATOMS: atom_id res chain seq x y z
N MET A 1 14.36 28.83 -19.21
CA MET A 1 13.54 29.48 -18.15
C MET A 1 12.30 30.26 -18.66
N LYS A 2 12.15 30.66 -19.92
CA LYS A 2 10.98 31.44 -20.42
C LYS A 2 9.74 30.55 -20.73
N LYS A 3 9.89 29.28 -21.15
CA LYS A 3 8.77 28.37 -21.50
C LYS A 3 7.90 27.96 -20.31
N SER A 4 8.46 27.79 -19.10
CA SER A 4 7.70 27.40 -17.91
C SER A 4 6.79 28.51 -17.36
N ARG A 5 7.16 29.78 -17.55
CA ARG A 5 6.32 30.92 -17.16
C ARG A 5 5.12 31.13 -18.09
N LEU A 6 5.28 30.78 -19.39
CA LEU A 6 4.20 30.90 -20.37
C LEU A 6 3.11 29.86 -20.10
N LEU A 7 3.49 28.60 -19.87
CA LEU A 7 2.55 27.51 -19.52
C LEU A 7 1.76 27.79 -18.23
N ARG A 8 2.39 28.37 -17.21
CA ARG A 8 1.69 28.78 -15.98
C ARG A 8 0.69 29.92 -16.24
N ARG A 9 1.01 30.87 -17.10
CA ARG A 9 0.11 31.99 -17.45
C ARG A 9 -1.10 31.49 -18.24
N GLU A 10 -0.91 30.60 -19.20
CA GLU A 10 -1.99 30.02 -20.00
C GLU A 10 -2.90 29.12 -19.15
N MET A 11 -2.34 28.33 -18.25
CA MET A 11 -3.12 27.52 -17.31
C MET A 11 -3.94 28.40 -16.34
N PHE A 12 -3.38 29.51 -15.82
CA PHE A 12 -4.11 30.48 -14.98
C PHE A 12 -5.19 31.23 -15.79
N ALA A 13 -4.95 31.53 -17.06
CA ALA A 13 -5.93 32.16 -17.95
C ALA A 13 -7.09 31.21 -18.29
N MET A 14 -6.83 29.91 -18.48
CA MET A 14 -7.87 28.89 -18.67
C MET A 14 -8.72 28.71 -17.41
N ILE A 15 -8.14 28.72 -16.23
CA ILE A 15 -8.87 28.64 -14.94
C ILE A 15 -9.77 29.87 -14.72
N ASN A 16 -9.32 31.07 -15.10
CA ASN A 16 -10.11 32.29 -14.94
C ASN A 16 -11.20 32.46 -16.01
N ASN A 17 -11.01 31.91 -17.21
CA ASN A 17 -12.02 31.95 -18.27
C ASN A 17 -13.16 30.94 -18.05
N SER A 18 -12.93 29.88 -17.29
CA SER A 18 -13.97 28.91 -16.90
C SER A 18 -14.96 29.46 -15.89
N LYS A 19 -14.60 30.51 -15.12
CA LYS A 19 -15.52 31.19 -14.17
C LYS A 19 -16.63 31.98 -14.86
N LYS A 20 -16.53 32.25 -16.16
CA LYS A 20 -17.55 33.02 -16.92
C LYS A 20 -18.60 32.17 -17.66
N ARG A 21 -18.43 30.84 -17.75
CA ARG A 21 -19.44 29.94 -18.33
C ARG A 21 -19.95 29.00 -17.24
N GLY A 22 -21.20 29.18 -16.85
CA GLY A 22 -21.86 28.55 -15.74
C GLY A 22 -21.59 27.07 -15.56
N LYS A 23 -21.43 26.69 -14.30
CA LYS A 23 -21.45 25.32 -13.76
C LYS A 23 -20.29 24.39 -14.11
N TRP A 24 -19.05 24.85 -14.02
CA TRP A 24 -18.00 23.97 -13.52
C TRP A 24 -17.95 24.13 -12.00
N ARG A 25 -18.66 23.29 -11.26
CA ARG A 25 -18.18 22.94 -9.91
C ARG A 25 -16.87 22.24 -10.17
N PRO A 26 -15.72 22.75 -9.66
CA PRO A 26 -14.56 21.90 -9.56
C PRO A 26 -15.06 20.70 -8.76
N VAL A 27 -14.86 19.49 -9.28
CA VAL A 27 -14.91 18.28 -8.48
C VAL A 27 -13.67 18.38 -7.58
N PHE A 28 -13.73 19.28 -6.61
CA PHE A 28 -13.01 19.07 -5.38
C PHE A 28 -13.70 17.83 -4.81
N MET A 29 -13.21 16.65 -5.17
CA MET A 29 -13.33 15.52 -4.29
C MET A 29 -13.05 16.10 -2.92
N ASP A 30 -13.93 15.88 -1.96
CA ASP A 30 -13.75 16.31 -0.59
C ASP A 30 -12.47 15.65 -0.06
N PHE A 31 -11.32 16.31 -0.28
CA PHE A 31 -10.06 15.92 0.33
C PHE A 31 -10.19 16.20 1.81
N THR A 32 -10.64 15.20 2.55
CA THR A 32 -10.89 15.27 3.99
C THR A 32 -9.61 15.50 4.81
N HIS A 33 -8.44 15.46 4.16
CA HIS A 33 -7.12 15.65 4.79
C HIS A 33 -6.56 17.08 4.67
N PHE A 34 -7.37 18.05 4.24
CA PHE A 34 -6.96 19.46 4.16
C PHE A 34 -8.00 20.37 4.78
N ASP A 35 -7.55 21.38 5.53
CA ASP A 35 -8.41 22.46 6.01
C ASP A 35 -8.76 23.46 4.90
N GLU A 36 -9.64 24.42 5.20
CA GLU A 36 -10.05 25.47 4.26
C GLU A 36 -8.89 26.32 3.73
N LYS A 37 -7.74 26.30 4.39
CA LYS A 37 -6.51 27.00 4.00
C LYS A 37 -5.52 26.10 3.24
N GLY A 38 -5.90 24.86 2.94
CA GLY A 38 -5.05 23.90 2.23
C GLY A 38 -3.92 23.31 3.08
N ARG A 39 -4.03 23.34 4.41
CA ARG A 39 -3.06 22.71 5.31
C ARG A 39 -3.49 21.28 5.61
N ALA A 40 -2.52 20.36 5.67
CA ALA A 40 -2.76 18.98 6.00
C ALA A 40 -3.41 18.82 7.38
N LEU A 41 -4.45 17.99 7.47
CA LEU A 41 -5.22 17.73 8.66
C LEU A 41 -5.48 16.23 8.79
N MET A 42 -5.25 15.69 10.00
CA MET A 42 -5.71 14.34 10.31
C MET A 42 -7.23 14.35 10.47
N VAL A 43 -7.92 13.45 9.76
CA VAL A 43 -9.40 13.40 9.77
C VAL A 43 -9.92 13.07 11.15
N ASP A 44 -10.85 13.90 11.69
CA ASP A 44 -11.55 13.57 12.91
C ASP A 44 -12.52 12.39 12.67
N VAL A 45 -12.37 11.36 13.49
CA VAL A 45 -13.18 10.14 13.43
C VAL A 45 -14.04 9.94 14.69
N THR A 46 -14.12 10.96 15.57
CA THR A 46 -14.80 10.87 16.86
C THR A 46 -16.25 10.40 16.72
N GLU A 47 -16.99 10.98 15.78
CA GLU A 47 -18.40 10.69 15.54
C GLU A 47 -18.67 9.43 14.68
N LYS A 48 -17.61 8.73 14.22
CA LYS A 48 -17.78 7.51 13.44
C LYS A 48 -18.02 6.31 14.35
N ASN A 49 -18.92 5.43 13.92
CA ASN A 49 -19.13 4.15 14.59
C ASN A 49 -17.94 3.21 14.34
N GLU A 50 -17.63 2.41 15.34
CA GLU A 50 -16.72 1.30 15.20
C GLU A 50 -17.35 0.19 14.35
N THR A 51 -16.57 -0.32 13.40
CA THR A 51 -16.97 -1.44 12.55
C THR A 51 -15.77 -2.36 12.34
N GLU A 52 -16.04 -3.63 12.05
CA GLU A 52 -14.97 -4.51 11.56
C GLU A 52 -14.47 -4.02 10.22
N ARG A 53 -13.14 -3.98 10.09
CA ARG A 53 -12.46 -3.55 8.87
C ARG A 53 -11.32 -4.49 8.57
N CYS A 54 -11.20 -4.81 7.30
CA CYS A 54 -10.11 -5.63 6.79
C CYS A 54 -9.54 -4.96 5.55
N ALA A 55 -8.22 -5.01 5.40
CA ALA A 55 -7.53 -4.59 4.18
C ALA A 55 -6.51 -5.64 3.78
N VAL A 56 -6.39 -5.87 2.48
CA VAL A 56 -5.40 -6.74 1.86
C VAL A 56 -4.62 -5.92 0.85
N ALA A 57 -3.31 -5.85 1.03
CA ALA A 57 -2.38 -5.26 0.08
C ALA A 57 -1.46 -6.33 -0.49
N THR A 58 -0.91 -6.08 -1.67
CA THR A 58 0.13 -6.90 -2.31
C THR A 58 1.26 -6.05 -2.82
N GLY A 59 2.36 -6.71 -3.14
CA GLY A 59 3.51 -6.21 -3.87
C GLY A 59 4.43 -7.35 -4.26
N ARG A 60 5.46 -7.08 -5.05
CA ARG A 60 6.45 -8.10 -5.41
C ARG A 60 7.87 -7.52 -5.41
N ILE A 61 8.83 -8.42 -5.30
CA ILE A 61 10.23 -8.15 -5.59
C ILE A 61 10.69 -9.11 -6.70
N LEU A 62 11.23 -8.55 -7.78
CA LEU A 62 11.94 -9.30 -8.81
C LEU A 62 13.37 -9.51 -8.35
N VAL A 63 13.85 -10.71 -8.48
CA VAL A 63 15.19 -11.10 -8.03
C VAL A 63 15.91 -11.87 -9.13
N SER A 64 17.26 -11.95 -9.06
CA SER A 64 17.98 -12.85 -9.96
C SER A 64 17.68 -14.32 -9.67
N ARG A 65 17.85 -15.18 -10.66
CA ARG A 65 17.69 -16.64 -10.50
C ARG A 65 18.50 -17.16 -9.30
N ARG A 66 19.71 -16.67 -9.13
CA ARG A 66 20.59 -17.03 -8.02
C ARG A 66 19.98 -16.68 -6.65
N VAL A 67 19.37 -15.51 -6.53
CA VAL A 67 18.71 -15.09 -5.28
C VAL A 67 17.46 -15.91 -5.04
N TYR A 68 16.67 -16.17 -6.12
CA TYR A 68 15.46 -16.98 -6.04
C TYR A 68 15.76 -18.38 -5.47
N GLU A 69 16.73 -19.08 -6.07
CA GLU A 69 17.16 -20.41 -5.63
C GLU A 69 17.70 -20.39 -4.18
N ALA A 70 18.47 -19.37 -3.84
CA ALA A 70 19.02 -19.24 -2.47
C ALA A 70 17.93 -18.99 -1.41
N ILE A 71 16.83 -18.29 -1.76
CA ILE A 71 15.66 -18.14 -0.87
C ILE A 71 14.93 -19.47 -0.74
N GLU A 72 14.66 -20.15 -1.87
CA GLU A 72 13.93 -21.41 -1.92
C GLU A 72 14.66 -22.53 -1.14
N GLU A 73 15.96 -22.61 -1.29
CA GLU A 73 16.83 -23.59 -0.61
C GLU A 73 17.17 -23.20 0.85
N GLY A 74 16.85 -21.97 1.27
CA GLY A 74 17.22 -21.49 2.61
C GLY A 74 18.72 -21.29 2.84
N THR A 75 19.50 -21.07 1.77
CA THR A 75 20.97 -20.97 1.81
C THR A 75 21.49 -19.55 2.05
N ILE A 76 20.60 -18.57 2.27
CA ILE A 76 21.00 -17.19 2.58
C ILE A 76 21.68 -17.12 3.94
N GLY A 77 22.92 -16.66 3.99
CA GLY A 77 23.75 -16.62 5.19
C GLY A 77 23.22 -15.78 6.36
N LYS A 78 22.20 -14.95 6.12
CA LYS A 78 21.49 -14.16 7.15
C LYS A 78 20.29 -14.88 7.78
N GLY A 79 20.03 -16.15 7.41
CA GLY A 79 18.93 -16.95 7.91
C GLY A 79 17.70 -16.98 7.01
N ASP A 80 16.57 -17.42 7.53
CA ASP A 80 15.30 -17.55 6.79
C ASP A 80 14.74 -16.17 6.40
N VAL A 81 14.92 -15.83 5.13
CA VAL A 81 14.54 -14.54 4.54
C VAL A 81 13.07 -14.26 4.69
N LEU A 82 12.22 -15.24 4.39
CA LEU A 82 10.77 -15.01 4.37
C LEU A 82 10.21 -14.87 5.78
N SER A 83 10.69 -15.66 6.74
CA SER A 83 10.27 -15.54 8.14
C SER A 83 10.69 -14.19 8.76
N VAL A 84 11.91 -13.74 8.48
CA VAL A 84 12.37 -12.42 8.93
C VAL A 84 11.57 -11.30 8.27
N ALA A 85 11.31 -11.40 6.96
CA ALA A 85 10.51 -10.42 6.23
C ALA A 85 9.05 -10.39 6.72
N ALA A 86 8.45 -11.55 7.04
CA ALA A 86 7.10 -11.60 7.62
C ALA A 86 7.04 -10.86 8.95
N THR A 87 8.00 -11.11 9.84
CA THR A 87 8.10 -10.43 11.13
C THR A 87 8.25 -8.93 10.97
N ALA A 88 9.15 -8.50 10.07
CA ALA A 88 9.38 -7.10 9.78
C ALA A 88 8.12 -6.42 9.18
N GLY A 89 7.38 -7.11 8.30
CA GLY A 89 6.12 -6.62 7.74
C GLY A 89 5.06 -6.37 8.81
N VAL A 90 4.90 -7.30 9.76
CA VAL A 90 4.01 -7.12 10.91
C VAL A 90 4.44 -5.92 11.78
N MET A 91 5.74 -5.76 12.01
CA MET A 91 6.27 -4.60 12.74
C MET A 91 6.01 -3.30 11.99
N GLY A 92 6.19 -3.29 10.66
CA GLY A 92 5.90 -2.14 9.80
C GLY A 92 4.42 -1.74 9.87
N ALA A 93 3.50 -2.69 9.73
CA ALA A 93 2.06 -2.46 9.85
C ALA A 93 1.71 -1.81 11.21
N LYS A 94 2.28 -2.28 12.31
CA LYS A 94 2.05 -1.72 13.66
C LYS A 94 2.60 -0.30 13.85
N ARG A 95 3.56 0.12 13.04
CA ARG A 95 4.23 1.43 13.13
C ARG A 95 3.81 2.40 12.02
N THR A 96 2.74 2.12 11.31
CA THR A 96 2.27 2.95 10.19
C THR A 96 2.08 4.41 10.59
N SER A 97 1.49 4.68 11.75
CA SER A 97 1.29 6.04 12.24
C SER A 97 2.58 6.81 12.59
N GLU A 98 3.69 6.09 12.84
CA GLU A 98 5.02 6.71 13.04
C GLU A 98 5.67 7.09 11.71
N LEU A 99 5.27 6.45 10.59
CA LEU A 99 5.85 6.64 9.26
C LEU A 99 5.00 7.58 8.38
N ILE A 100 3.69 7.53 8.52
CA ILE A 100 2.74 8.29 7.70
C ILE A 100 2.03 9.32 8.57
N PRO A 101 2.35 10.62 8.41
CA PRO A 101 2.00 11.68 9.38
C PRO A 101 0.50 11.82 9.69
N MET A 102 -0.39 11.54 8.71
CA MET A 102 -1.83 11.72 8.87
C MET A 102 -2.57 10.41 9.20
N CYS A 103 -1.85 9.31 9.48
CA CYS A 103 -2.44 8.07 9.92
C CYS A 103 -2.75 8.09 11.42
N HIS A 104 -3.88 7.50 11.80
CA HIS A 104 -4.26 7.30 13.19
C HIS A 104 -3.43 6.19 13.83
N ILE A 105 -3.24 6.25 15.15
CA ILE A 105 -2.68 5.15 15.92
C ILE A 105 -3.78 4.11 16.09
N LEU A 106 -3.57 2.90 15.54
CA LEU A 106 -4.60 1.88 15.49
C LEU A 106 -4.19 0.62 16.27
N PRO A 107 -5.04 0.12 17.19
CA PRO A 107 -4.84 -1.15 17.89
C PRO A 107 -5.27 -2.31 16.96
N LEU A 108 -4.36 -2.78 16.11
CA LEU A 108 -4.65 -3.85 15.14
C LEU A 108 -5.06 -5.14 15.88
N SER A 109 -6.18 -5.74 15.47
CA SER A 109 -6.64 -7.02 16.00
C SER A 109 -6.00 -8.22 15.29
N GLY A 110 -5.51 -8.05 14.07
CA GLY A 110 -4.82 -9.09 13.31
C GLY A 110 -3.96 -8.50 12.19
N CYS A 111 -2.80 -9.13 11.97
CA CYS A 111 -1.91 -8.84 10.86
C CYS A 111 -1.24 -10.13 10.41
N ARG A 112 -1.32 -10.44 9.10
CA ARG A 112 -0.71 -11.62 8.49
C ARG A 112 0.07 -11.21 7.25
N ILE A 113 1.30 -11.69 7.15
CA ILE A 113 2.14 -11.60 5.94
C ILE A 113 2.25 -13.00 5.34
N GLN A 114 2.06 -13.09 4.05
CA GLN A 114 2.19 -14.34 3.27
C GLN A 114 3.03 -14.06 2.02
N PHE A 115 3.76 -15.08 1.59
CA PHE A 115 4.60 -15.01 0.39
C PHE A 115 4.22 -16.12 -0.58
N GLU A 116 4.40 -15.82 -1.85
CA GLU A 116 4.28 -16.76 -2.95
C GLU A 116 5.50 -16.60 -3.85
N MET A 117 6.17 -17.71 -4.11
CA MET A 117 7.36 -17.75 -4.98
C MET A 117 6.91 -18.01 -6.42
N ASP A 118 7.32 -17.13 -7.35
CA ASP A 118 7.06 -17.25 -8.78
C ASP A 118 8.36 -17.65 -9.51
N PRO A 119 8.52 -18.94 -9.89
CA PRO A 119 9.73 -19.42 -10.53
C PRO A 119 9.88 -18.92 -11.97
N GLU A 120 8.79 -18.59 -12.67
CA GLU A 120 8.85 -18.11 -14.05
C GLU A 120 9.35 -16.69 -14.12
N ALA A 121 8.81 -15.83 -13.27
CA ALA A 121 9.22 -14.42 -13.20
C ALA A 121 10.46 -14.20 -12.34
N CYS A 122 10.96 -15.20 -11.62
CA CYS A 122 11.95 -15.04 -10.53
C CYS A 122 11.49 -13.93 -9.57
N ALA A 123 10.30 -14.08 -9.00
CA ALA A 123 9.70 -13.08 -8.12
C ALA A 123 9.25 -13.68 -6.79
N VAL A 124 9.24 -12.85 -5.76
CA VAL A 124 8.56 -13.13 -4.50
C VAL A 124 7.39 -12.16 -4.37
N HIS A 125 6.18 -12.69 -4.42
CA HIS A 125 4.97 -11.94 -4.12
C HIS A 125 4.75 -11.89 -2.62
N CYS A 126 4.35 -10.73 -2.11
CA CYS A 126 4.02 -10.50 -0.72
C CYS A 126 2.58 -10.04 -0.61
N TYR A 127 1.85 -10.61 0.35
CA TYR A 127 0.49 -10.21 0.70
C TYR A 127 0.44 -9.85 2.19
N CYS A 128 -0.21 -8.75 2.50
CA CYS A 128 -0.44 -8.32 3.87
C CYS A 128 -1.94 -8.16 4.11
N THR A 129 -2.47 -8.94 5.05
CA THR A 129 -3.85 -8.81 5.51
C THR A 129 -3.85 -8.20 6.90
N VAL A 130 -4.60 -7.12 7.09
CA VAL A 130 -4.74 -6.43 8.37
C VAL A 130 -6.21 -6.32 8.76
N LYS A 131 -6.50 -6.52 10.05
CA LYS A 131 -7.84 -6.41 10.62
C LYS A 131 -7.87 -5.51 11.84
N ILE A 132 -9.01 -4.84 12.00
CA ILE A 132 -9.33 -4.02 13.18
C ILE A 132 -10.84 -3.94 13.37
N THR A 133 -11.29 -3.78 14.61
CA THR A 133 -12.56 -3.15 14.94
C THR A 133 -12.29 -1.71 15.32
N GLY A 134 -12.76 -0.75 14.52
CA GLY A 134 -12.38 0.65 14.70
C GLY A 134 -13.12 1.63 13.79
N LYS A 135 -12.80 2.91 13.96
CA LYS A 135 -13.47 4.06 13.31
C LYS A 135 -12.86 4.42 11.95
N THR A 136 -11.66 3.94 11.61
CA THR A 136 -10.98 4.17 10.33
C THR A 136 -10.47 2.87 9.72
N GLY A 137 -10.13 2.90 8.42
CA GLY A 137 -9.62 1.75 7.69
C GLY A 137 -8.17 1.41 8.03
N VAL A 138 -7.70 0.26 7.57
CA VAL A 138 -6.34 -0.28 7.78
C VAL A 138 -5.59 -0.49 6.47
N GLU A 139 -5.98 0.28 5.45
CA GLU A 139 -5.38 0.20 4.11
C GLU A 139 -3.89 0.56 4.15
N MET A 140 -3.54 1.60 4.91
CA MET A 140 -2.16 2.06 5.04
C MET A 140 -1.30 1.08 5.82
N GLU A 141 -1.84 0.44 6.84
CA GLU A 141 -1.18 -0.61 7.61
C GLU A 141 -0.84 -1.81 6.72
N ALA A 142 -1.77 -2.22 5.86
CA ALA A 142 -1.54 -3.31 4.91
C ALA A 142 -0.46 -2.95 3.87
N LEU A 143 -0.51 -1.74 3.29
CA LEU A 143 0.48 -1.25 2.34
C LEU A 143 1.86 -1.11 2.97
N THR A 144 1.95 -0.57 4.18
CA THR A 144 3.21 -0.45 4.93
C THR A 144 3.79 -1.82 5.25
N GLY A 145 2.94 -2.78 5.66
CA GLY A 145 3.36 -4.15 5.94
C GLY A 145 4.02 -4.81 4.74
N VAL A 146 3.41 -4.73 3.55
CA VAL A 146 3.99 -5.22 2.28
C VAL A 146 5.32 -4.53 2.00
N SER A 147 5.35 -3.19 2.09
CA SER A 147 6.54 -2.41 1.75
C SER A 147 7.73 -2.79 2.62
N VAL A 148 7.53 -2.90 3.94
CA VAL A 148 8.60 -3.27 4.89
C VAL A 148 9.05 -4.71 4.69
N ALA A 149 8.13 -5.64 4.40
CA ALA A 149 8.47 -7.03 4.12
C ALA A 149 9.37 -7.14 2.86
N LEU A 150 9.01 -6.48 1.75
CA LEU A 150 9.79 -6.49 0.52
C LEU A 150 11.16 -5.81 0.68
N LEU A 151 11.23 -4.69 1.41
CA LEU A 151 12.50 -4.04 1.75
C LEU A 151 13.40 -4.96 2.59
N THR A 152 12.82 -5.78 3.45
CA THR A 152 13.57 -6.74 4.27
C THR A 152 14.15 -7.86 3.40
N ILE A 153 13.39 -8.39 2.43
CA ILE A 153 13.92 -9.35 1.45
C ILE A 153 15.11 -8.73 0.70
N TYR A 154 14.94 -7.49 0.22
CA TYR A 154 16.02 -6.76 -0.46
C TYR A 154 17.28 -6.66 0.42
N ASP A 155 17.13 -6.19 1.67
CA ASP A 155 18.29 -6.04 2.58
C ASP A 155 19.00 -7.36 2.85
N MET A 156 18.26 -8.44 3.04
CA MET A 156 18.84 -9.75 3.34
C MET A 156 19.57 -10.34 2.12
N CYS A 157 19.11 -10.05 0.90
CA CYS A 157 19.64 -10.64 -0.33
C CYS A 157 20.62 -9.73 -1.10
N LYS A 158 20.73 -8.44 -0.78
CA LYS A 158 21.52 -7.44 -1.53
C LYS A 158 23.02 -7.75 -1.65
N ALA A 159 23.56 -8.66 -0.83
CA ALA A 159 24.94 -9.13 -0.97
C ALA A 159 25.12 -10.01 -2.23
N LEU A 160 24.06 -10.70 -2.67
CA LEU A 160 24.06 -11.54 -3.87
C LEU A 160 23.69 -10.75 -5.13
N ASP A 161 22.74 -9.82 -4.99
CA ASP A 161 22.22 -9.02 -6.09
C ASP A 161 21.70 -7.65 -5.58
N LYS A 162 22.18 -6.56 -6.17
CA LYS A 162 21.73 -5.20 -5.86
C LYS A 162 20.76 -4.65 -6.89
N THR A 163 20.44 -5.41 -7.93
CA THR A 163 19.58 -4.99 -9.04
C THR A 163 18.13 -5.43 -8.86
N MET A 164 17.81 -6.05 -7.73
CA MET A 164 16.45 -6.45 -7.39
C MET A 164 15.49 -5.27 -7.43
N GLU A 165 14.28 -5.49 -7.97
CA GLU A 165 13.27 -4.46 -8.18
C GLU A 165 12.03 -4.72 -7.33
N ILE A 166 11.70 -3.78 -6.44
CA ILE A 166 10.44 -3.79 -5.69
C ILE A 166 9.40 -3.01 -6.47
N GLY A 167 8.25 -3.62 -6.68
CA GLY A 167 7.18 -2.98 -7.46
C GLY A 167 5.79 -3.55 -7.20
N GLU A 168 4.83 -3.01 -7.95
CA GLU A 168 3.43 -3.42 -7.94
C GLU A 168 2.79 -3.47 -6.54
N ILE A 169 3.15 -2.49 -5.69
CA ILE A 169 2.55 -2.36 -4.36
C ILE A 169 1.21 -1.64 -4.51
N TYR A 170 0.12 -2.32 -4.14
CA TYR A 170 -1.22 -1.74 -4.19
C TYR A 170 -2.20 -2.44 -3.25
N LEU A 171 -3.31 -1.76 -2.94
CA LEU A 171 -4.43 -2.32 -2.19
C LEU A 171 -5.23 -3.27 -3.09
N CYS A 172 -5.37 -4.54 -2.70
CA CYS A 172 -6.16 -5.52 -3.44
C CYS A 172 -7.65 -5.41 -3.10
N ARG A 173 -7.95 -5.35 -1.80
CA ARG A 173 -9.32 -5.36 -1.27
C ARG A 173 -9.37 -4.66 0.06
N LYS A 174 -10.48 -4.01 0.34
CA LYS A 174 -10.83 -3.60 1.70
C LYS A 174 -12.31 -3.84 1.97
N THR A 175 -12.66 -4.05 3.23
CA THR A 175 -14.05 -4.21 3.67
C THR A 175 -14.33 -3.34 4.89
N GLY A 176 -15.59 -3.03 5.11
CA GLY A 176 -16.06 -2.26 6.26
C GLY A 176 -16.08 -0.75 6.05
N GLY A 177 -16.65 -0.06 7.04
CA GLY A 177 -16.85 1.39 7.00
C GLY A 177 -17.90 1.88 6.00
N LYS A 178 -18.03 3.21 5.86
CA LYS A 178 -19.07 3.86 5.05
C LYS A 178 -19.02 3.46 3.55
N SER A 179 -17.85 3.23 2.99
CA SER A 179 -17.65 2.86 1.58
C SER A 179 -17.79 1.35 1.31
N GLY A 180 -18.09 0.54 2.34
CA GLY A 180 -18.29 -0.90 2.17
C GLY A 180 -17.08 -1.64 1.63
N GLU A 181 -17.31 -2.59 0.73
CA GLU A 181 -16.27 -3.35 0.07
C GLU A 181 -15.75 -2.63 -1.17
N ILE A 182 -14.44 -2.60 -1.31
CA ILE A 182 -13.75 -2.15 -2.53
C ILE A 182 -12.76 -3.25 -2.93
N VAL A 183 -12.81 -3.63 -4.21
CA VAL A 183 -11.86 -4.57 -4.83
C VAL A 183 -11.16 -3.84 -5.96
N ASN A 184 -9.84 -3.95 -6.03
CA ASN A 184 -9.04 -3.34 -7.08
C ASN A 184 -9.11 -4.22 -8.35
N ASP A 185 -9.39 -3.63 -9.50
CA ASP A 185 -9.49 -4.35 -10.78
C ASP A 185 -8.17 -5.05 -11.15
N ARG A 186 -7.01 -4.50 -10.79
CA ARG A 186 -5.72 -5.16 -10.96
C ARG A 186 -5.61 -6.48 -10.21
N ALA A 187 -6.21 -6.57 -9.02
CA ALA A 187 -6.26 -7.80 -8.25
C ALA A 187 -7.19 -8.84 -8.87
N ALA A 188 -8.25 -8.40 -9.56
CA ALA A 188 -9.16 -9.27 -10.28
C ALA A 188 -8.53 -9.86 -11.57
N LEU A 189 -7.63 -9.10 -12.22
CA LEU A 189 -6.92 -9.51 -13.45
C LEU A 189 -5.80 -10.52 -13.17
N ARG A 190 -5.15 -10.47 -12.00
CA ARG A 190 -4.24 -11.50 -11.53
C ARG A 190 -5.06 -12.64 -10.95
N ASN A 191 -5.41 -13.60 -11.80
CA ASN A 191 -6.14 -14.84 -11.49
C ASN A 191 -6.67 -14.91 -10.06
N ASN A 192 -7.94 -14.66 -9.90
CA ASN A 192 -8.75 -14.72 -8.66
C ASN A 192 -8.55 -16.04 -7.83
N LYS A 193 -7.69 -16.96 -8.30
CA LYS A 193 -7.24 -18.15 -7.59
C LYS A 193 -6.33 -17.80 -6.42
N ASP A 194 -5.45 -16.80 -6.58
CA ASP A 194 -4.42 -16.47 -5.58
C ASP A 194 -5.06 -15.79 -4.35
N LEU A 195 -6.00 -14.87 -4.57
CA LEU A 195 -6.75 -14.25 -3.46
C LEU A 195 -7.76 -15.20 -2.81
N LYS A 196 -8.27 -16.22 -3.54
CA LYS A 196 -9.19 -17.23 -3.00
C LYS A 196 -8.45 -18.34 -2.25
N ASN A 197 -7.23 -18.67 -2.68
CA ASN A 197 -6.39 -19.69 -2.04
C ASN A 197 -5.61 -19.14 -0.84
N LEU A 198 -5.38 -17.82 -0.79
CA LEU A 198 -4.93 -17.16 0.40
C LEU A 198 -6.08 -17.24 1.41
N ASN A 199 -5.91 -18.10 2.40
CA ASN A 199 -6.85 -18.23 3.52
C ASN A 199 -6.87 -16.88 4.26
N LEU A 200 -7.57 -15.90 3.68
CA LEU A 200 -7.66 -14.50 4.12
C LEU A 200 -8.58 -14.39 5.35
N TRP A 201 -8.47 -15.37 6.27
CA TRP A 201 -9.29 -15.53 7.50
C TRP A 201 -10.69 -16.05 7.22
#